data_19a7537d03ce7ab3043891238d8bbbcb
#
_entry.id   19a7537d03ce7ab3043891238d8bbbcb
#
_cell.length_a   1.000
_cell.length_b   1.000
_cell.length_c   1.000
_cell.angle_alpha   90.00
_cell.angle_beta   90.00
_cell.angle_gamma   90.00
#
_symmetry.space_group_name_H-M   'P 1'
#
loop_
_entity.id
_entity.type
_entity.pdbx_description
1 polymer ?
#
loop_
_entity_poly.entity_id
_entity_poly.type
_entity_poly.pdbx_seq_one_letter_code
_entity_poly.pdbx_strand_id
1 'polypeptide(L)'
;TEQGEGLQIMVYTRDAPDLFVAICGYFDAKSLSIQDARIHTTRHGWALDSFIVLLPEGASDLRAQATLVEHELAERLKDPQAAAQAQPSRGGYFGRSRQSRVSRVFPVMPQAELQPDERSTSWRLSVTATDRPGLLHALARVFAQHEVNLLMAKIMTLGDRVEDVFIVDGSCLLYTSD
;
A
#
# COMPACT_ATOMS: atom_id res chain seq x y z
N THR A 1 -6.92 -25.14 -3.82
CA THR A 1 -6.42 -23.77 -3.69
C THR A 1 -7.63 -22.85 -3.68
N GLU A 2 -8.15 -22.52 -2.49
CA GLU A 2 -9.15 -21.47 -2.33
C GLU A 2 -8.47 -20.15 -2.63
N GLN A 3 -8.66 -19.64 -3.84
CA GLN A 3 -8.32 -18.27 -4.19
C GLN A 3 -9.34 -17.39 -3.48
N GLY A 4 -8.89 -16.56 -2.54
CA GLY A 4 -9.72 -15.55 -1.91
C GLY A 4 -10.37 -14.66 -2.97
N GLU A 5 -11.62 -14.26 -2.75
CA GLU A 5 -12.31 -13.33 -3.64
C GLU A 5 -11.61 -11.97 -3.60
N GLY A 6 -11.27 -11.44 -4.78
CA GLY A 6 -10.56 -10.18 -4.94
C GLY A 6 -11.48 -9.05 -5.39
N LEU A 7 -11.21 -7.86 -4.88
CA LEU A 7 -11.80 -6.61 -5.36
C LEU A 7 -10.77 -5.80 -6.14
N GLN A 8 -11.18 -5.28 -7.29
CA GLN A 8 -10.43 -4.24 -7.98
C GLN A 8 -11.01 -2.87 -7.56
N ILE A 9 -10.15 -2.03 -7.03
CA ILE A 9 -10.49 -0.70 -6.54
C ILE A 9 -9.72 0.32 -7.36
N MET A 10 -10.43 1.31 -7.90
CA MET A 10 -9.81 2.44 -8.59
C MET A 10 -10.11 3.72 -7.84
N VAL A 11 -9.09 4.51 -7.60
CA VAL A 11 -9.17 5.81 -6.94
C VAL A 11 -8.76 6.88 -7.93
N TYR A 12 -9.65 7.84 -8.19
CA TYR A 12 -9.37 9.01 -9.00
C TYR A 12 -9.72 10.25 -8.19
N THR A 13 -8.70 11.00 -7.79
CA THR A 13 -8.88 12.18 -6.94
C THR A 13 -7.71 13.16 -7.13
N ARG A 14 -7.81 14.33 -6.52
CA ARG A 14 -6.66 15.23 -6.44
C ARG A 14 -5.55 14.58 -5.63
N ASP A 15 -4.34 14.69 -6.13
CA ASP A 15 -3.16 14.22 -5.40
C ASP A 15 -2.95 15.05 -4.13
N ALA A 16 -2.60 14.37 -3.05
CA ALA A 16 -2.29 14.97 -1.77
C ALA A 16 -1.17 14.17 -1.09
N PRO A 17 -0.29 14.82 -0.29
CA PRO A 17 0.85 14.15 0.33
C PRO A 17 0.50 12.91 1.15
N ASP A 18 -0.65 12.93 1.82
CA ASP A 18 -1.10 11.86 2.71
C ASP A 18 -2.08 10.87 2.06
N LEU A 19 -2.36 11.02 0.75
CA LEU A 19 -3.34 10.20 0.04
C LEU A 19 -2.99 8.70 0.11
N PHE A 20 -1.77 8.36 -0.21
CA PHE A 20 -1.32 6.96 -0.20
C PHE A 20 -1.35 6.34 1.20
N VAL A 21 -0.94 7.11 2.23
CA VAL A 21 -1.04 6.67 3.64
C VAL A 21 -2.49 6.43 4.03
N ALA A 22 -3.39 7.34 3.65
CA ALA A 22 -4.82 7.22 3.97
C ALA A 22 -5.45 5.97 3.34
N ILE A 23 -5.11 5.67 2.08
CA ILE A 23 -5.61 4.48 1.37
C ILE A 23 -5.04 3.20 1.99
N CYS A 24 -3.73 3.12 2.17
CA CYS A 24 -3.09 1.93 2.77
C CYS A 24 -3.57 1.68 4.20
N GLY A 25 -3.75 2.75 4.99
CA GLY A 25 -4.28 2.65 6.34
C GLY A 25 -5.72 2.16 6.38
N TYR A 26 -6.54 2.49 5.40
CA TYR A 26 -7.89 1.95 5.27
C TYR A 26 -7.86 0.44 4.99
N PHE A 27 -7.06 0.00 4.02
CA PHE A 27 -6.96 -1.42 3.69
C PHE A 27 -6.44 -2.24 4.87
N ASP A 28 -5.44 -1.73 5.58
CA ASP A 28 -4.91 -2.38 6.78
C ASP A 28 -5.98 -2.49 7.89
N ALA A 29 -6.71 -1.41 8.17
CA ALA A 29 -7.78 -1.40 9.18
C ALA A 29 -8.93 -2.36 8.86
N LYS A 30 -9.18 -2.63 7.59
CA LYS A 30 -10.21 -3.57 7.10
C LYS A 30 -9.68 -4.99 6.87
N SER A 31 -8.41 -5.24 7.15
CA SER A 31 -7.74 -6.52 6.86
C SER A 31 -7.83 -6.94 5.39
N LEU A 32 -7.85 -5.96 4.49
CA LEU A 32 -7.78 -6.17 3.06
C LEU A 32 -6.33 -6.36 2.65
N SER A 33 -6.01 -7.51 2.07
CA SER A 33 -4.64 -7.82 1.63
C SER A 33 -4.39 -7.28 0.23
N ILE A 34 -3.46 -6.36 0.09
CA ILE A 34 -3.09 -5.78 -1.21
C ILE A 34 -2.21 -6.78 -1.96
N GLN A 35 -2.67 -7.21 -3.14
CA GLN A 35 -1.95 -8.16 -4.01
C GLN A 35 -1.23 -7.45 -5.15
N ASP A 36 -1.82 -6.41 -5.68
CA ASP A 36 -1.24 -5.57 -6.72
C ASP A 36 -1.70 -4.13 -6.48
N ALA A 37 -0.83 -3.17 -6.72
CA ALA A 37 -1.19 -1.77 -6.72
C ALA A 37 -0.38 -1.03 -7.78
N ARG A 38 -1.03 -0.12 -8.45
CA ARG A 38 -0.42 0.82 -9.39
C ARG A 38 -0.82 2.21 -9.01
N ILE A 39 0.16 2.99 -8.61
CA ILE A 39 0.00 4.38 -8.21
C ILE A 39 0.53 5.24 -9.35
N HIS A 40 -0.24 6.22 -9.77
CA HIS A 40 0.16 7.13 -10.82
C HIS A 40 -0.37 8.54 -10.56
N THR A 41 0.53 9.47 -10.37
CA THR A 41 0.19 10.89 -10.28
C THR A 41 0.36 11.54 -11.65
N THR A 42 -0.70 12.17 -12.14
CA THR A 42 -0.68 12.87 -13.42
C THR A 42 0.02 14.22 -13.30
N ARG A 43 0.49 14.77 -14.43
CA ARG A 43 1.13 16.10 -14.49
C ARG A 43 0.21 17.25 -14.02
N HIS A 44 -1.08 17.01 -13.97
CA HIS A 44 -2.09 18.00 -13.57
C HIS A 44 -2.47 17.89 -12.09
N GLY A 45 -1.74 17.12 -11.29
CA GLY A 45 -1.99 16.95 -9.86
C GLY A 45 -3.21 16.08 -9.53
N TRP A 46 -3.50 15.10 -10.38
CA TRP A 46 -4.52 14.09 -10.13
C TRP A 46 -3.86 12.74 -9.92
N ALA A 47 -4.31 12.03 -8.92
CA ALA A 47 -3.95 10.64 -8.67
C ALA A 47 -4.93 9.71 -9.38
N LEU A 48 -4.40 8.71 -10.08
CA LEU A 48 -5.14 7.61 -10.65
C LEU A 48 -4.50 6.32 -10.15
N ASP A 49 -5.07 5.78 -9.09
CA ASP A 49 -4.53 4.63 -8.40
C ASP A 49 -5.44 3.42 -8.61
N SER A 50 -4.85 2.26 -8.82
CA SER A 50 -5.59 1.01 -8.90
C SER A 50 -5.02 -0.01 -7.94
N PHE A 51 -5.89 -0.75 -7.27
CA PHE A 51 -5.53 -1.78 -6.30
C PHE A 51 -6.29 -3.06 -6.59
N ILE A 52 -5.62 -4.19 -6.42
CA ILE A 52 -6.24 -5.49 -6.31
C ILE A 52 -6.05 -5.95 -4.88
N VAL A 53 -7.16 -6.12 -4.16
CA VAL A 53 -7.15 -6.53 -2.76
C VAL A 53 -7.94 -7.82 -2.57
N LEU A 54 -7.47 -8.68 -1.67
CA LEU A 54 -8.22 -9.85 -1.22
C LEU A 54 -9.02 -9.50 0.03
N LEU A 55 -10.24 -10.00 0.07
CA LEU A 55 -11.10 -9.93 1.24
C LEU A 55 -10.62 -10.90 2.33
N PRO A 56 -10.87 -10.60 3.62
CA PRO A 56 -10.61 -11.56 4.69
C PRO A 56 -11.44 -12.83 4.51
N GLU A 57 -10.90 -13.95 4.98
CA GLU A 57 -11.60 -15.23 4.95
C GLU A 57 -12.98 -15.13 5.63
N GLY A 58 -14.00 -15.68 4.98
CA GLY A 58 -15.37 -15.67 5.48
C GLY A 58 -16.18 -14.43 5.12
N ALA A 59 -15.63 -13.52 4.32
CA ALA A 59 -16.42 -12.44 3.76
C ALA A 59 -17.48 -13.03 2.82
N SER A 60 -18.75 -12.83 3.18
CA SER A 60 -19.89 -13.19 2.34
C SER A 60 -20.36 -11.96 1.57
N ASP A 61 -20.90 -12.17 0.36
CA ASP A 61 -21.45 -11.12 -0.48
C ASP A 61 -20.43 -10.07 -0.95
N LEU A 62 -19.70 -10.43 -2.01
CA LEU A 62 -18.69 -9.60 -2.66
C LEU A 62 -19.24 -8.22 -3.08
N ARG A 63 -20.51 -8.18 -3.54
CA ARG A 63 -21.13 -6.91 -3.99
C ARG A 63 -21.39 -5.97 -2.81
N ALA A 64 -21.89 -6.49 -1.70
CA ALA A 64 -22.09 -5.70 -0.49
C ALA A 64 -20.75 -5.17 0.06
N GLN A 65 -19.71 -6.00 0.05
CA GLN A 65 -18.37 -5.59 0.45
C GLN A 65 -17.80 -4.51 -0.48
N ALA A 66 -17.96 -4.64 -1.79
CA ALA A 66 -17.52 -3.63 -2.76
C ALA A 66 -18.21 -2.28 -2.51
N THR A 67 -19.52 -2.28 -2.31
CA THR A 67 -20.30 -1.04 -2.03
C THR A 67 -19.86 -0.39 -0.72
N LEU A 68 -19.60 -1.19 0.30
CA LEU A 68 -19.13 -0.70 1.61
C LEU A 68 -17.74 -0.05 1.48
N VAL A 69 -16.82 -0.74 0.83
CA VAL A 69 -15.45 -0.23 0.59
C VAL A 69 -15.50 1.06 -0.21
N GLU A 70 -16.29 1.12 -1.27
CA GLU A 70 -16.46 2.33 -2.09
C GLU A 70 -16.91 3.51 -1.23
N HIS A 71 -17.98 3.33 -0.45
CA HIS A 71 -18.53 4.38 0.39
C HIS A 71 -17.56 4.83 1.47
N GLU A 72 -17.01 3.91 2.24
CA GLU A 72 -16.11 4.23 3.35
C GLU A 72 -14.80 4.87 2.88
N LEU A 73 -14.25 4.38 1.77
CA LEU A 73 -13.03 4.93 1.19
C LEU A 73 -13.28 6.33 0.63
N ALA A 74 -14.40 6.56 -0.06
CA ALA A 74 -14.78 7.87 -0.55
C ALA A 74 -14.93 8.90 0.58
N GLU A 75 -15.57 8.52 1.70
CA GLU A 75 -15.68 9.38 2.87
C GLU A 75 -14.30 9.70 3.49
N ARG A 76 -13.47 8.68 3.61
CA ARG A 76 -12.13 8.82 4.18
C ARG A 76 -11.22 9.75 3.35
N LEU A 77 -11.35 9.72 2.04
CA LEU A 77 -10.53 10.50 1.12
C LEU A 77 -11.02 11.94 0.92
N LYS A 78 -12.10 12.36 1.58
CA LYS A 78 -12.48 13.78 1.65
C LYS A 78 -11.46 14.63 2.41
N ASP A 79 -10.81 14.04 3.41
CA ASP A 79 -9.68 14.64 4.15
C ASP A 79 -8.57 13.61 4.34
N PRO A 80 -7.69 13.42 3.34
CA PRO A 80 -6.60 12.46 3.41
C PRO A 80 -5.65 12.71 4.58
N GLN A 81 -5.42 13.96 4.93
CA GLN A 81 -4.52 14.32 6.03
C GLN A 81 -5.08 13.87 7.38
N ALA A 82 -6.34 14.16 7.68
CA ALA A 82 -6.98 13.66 8.90
C ALA A 82 -7.04 12.13 8.92
N ALA A 83 -7.31 11.52 7.77
CA ALA A 83 -7.34 10.06 7.63
C ALA A 83 -5.97 9.41 7.85
N ALA A 84 -4.90 10.02 7.40
CA ALA A 84 -3.53 9.54 7.59
C ALA A 84 -3.07 9.65 9.06
N GLN A 85 -3.54 10.67 9.78
CA GLN A 85 -3.24 10.89 11.19
C GLN A 85 -4.10 10.03 12.13
N ALA A 86 -5.26 9.57 11.67
CA ALA A 86 -6.09 8.68 12.43
C ALA A 86 -5.32 7.39 12.73
N GLN A 87 -5.08 7.12 14.01
CA GLN A 87 -4.49 5.84 14.41
C GLN A 87 -5.43 4.72 13.96
N PRO A 88 -4.89 3.62 13.42
CA PRO A 88 -5.73 2.47 13.13
C PRO A 88 -6.43 2.09 14.43
N SER A 89 -7.75 2.11 14.40
CA SER A 89 -8.55 1.67 15.55
C SER A 89 -8.08 0.24 15.88
N ARG A 90 -7.48 0.04 17.03
CA ARG A 90 -7.07 -1.27 17.56
C ARG A 90 -8.28 -2.20 17.81
N GLY A 91 -9.37 -2.00 17.14
CA GLY A 91 -10.62 -2.74 17.21
C GLY A 91 -10.84 -3.73 16.07
N GLY A 92 -9.89 -3.89 15.16
CA GLY A 92 -9.92 -5.00 14.22
C GLY A 92 -9.55 -6.27 14.97
N TYR A 93 -10.46 -7.21 15.01
CA TYR A 93 -10.23 -8.59 15.44
C TYR A 93 -8.83 -9.00 15.05
N PHE A 94 -8.01 -9.34 16.04
CA PHE A 94 -6.85 -10.18 15.82
C PHE A 94 -7.37 -11.56 15.35
N GLY A 95 -7.85 -11.60 14.11
CA GLY A 95 -7.80 -12.81 13.35
C GLY A 95 -6.34 -13.17 13.32
N ARG A 96 -5.94 -14.13 14.15
CA ARG A 96 -4.67 -14.81 14.00
C ARG A 96 -4.65 -15.27 12.56
N SER A 97 -4.06 -14.46 11.67
CA SER A 97 -3.66 -14.94 10.37
C SER A 97 -2.85 -16.19 10.73
N ARG A 98 -3.33 -17.33 10.32
CA ARG A 98 -2.53 -18.55 10.30
C ARG A 98 -1.35 -18.19 9.40
N GLN A 99 -0.31 -17.63 10.02
CA GLN A 99 0.99 -17.67 9.39
C GLN A 99 1.17 -19.13 8.98
N SER A 100 1.12 -19.33 7.70
CA SER A 100 1.39 -20.66 7.14
C SER A 100 2.62 -21.17 7.88
N ARG A 101 2.51 -22.35 8.47
CA ARG A 101 3.62 -22.98 9.22
C ARG A 101 4.88 -23.11 8.35
N VAL A 102 4.73 -22.97 7.04
CA VAL A 102 5.81 -23.04 6.05
C VAL A 102 6.65 -21.77 6.00
N SER A 103 6.07 -20.58 6.23
CA SER A 103 6.82 -19.30 6.20
C SER A 103 7.79 -19.13 7.37
N ARG A 104 7.69 -19.98 8.41
CA ARG A 104 8.63 -19.96 9.54
C ARG A 104 9.99 -20.61 9.25
N VAL A 105 10.11 -21.35 8.15
CA VAL A 105 11.32 -22.16 7.89
C VAL A 105 12.39 -21.35 7.18
N PHE A 106 12.01 -20.38 6.32
CA PHE A 106 12.95 -19.53 5.61
C PHE A 106 12.43 -18.11 5.50
N PRO A 107 12.62 -17.26 6.52
CA PRO A 107 12.23 -15.86 6.43
C PRO A 107 13.00 -15.17 5.30
N VAL A 108 12.30 -14.45 4.44
CA VAL A 108 12.94 -13.60 3.44
C VAL A 108 13.63 -12.46 4.18
N MET A 109 14.95 -12.35 3.99
CA MET A 109 15.70 -11.23 4.54
C MET A 109 15.22 -9.93 3.90
N PRO A 110 14.77 -8.94 4.67
CA PRO A 110 14.37 -7.66 4.12
C PRO A 110 15.53 -7.00 3.38
N GLN A 111 15.27 -6.55 2.16
CA GLN A 111 16.23 -5.84 1.32
C GLN A 111 15.56 -4.59 0.77
N ALA A 112 16.30 -3.50 0.75
CA ALA A 112 15.90 -2.26 0.10
C ALA A 112 17.08 -1.75 -0.73
N GLU A 113 16.82 -1.43 -1.98
CA GLU A 113 17.81 -0.92 -2.91
C GLU A 113 17.29 0.36 -3.56
N LEU A 114 18.09 1.41 -3.49
CA LEU A 114 17.79 2.71 -4.09
C LEU A 114 18.74 2.96 -5.25
N GLN A 115 18.18 3.20 -6.42
CA GLN A 115 18.93 3.48 -7.65
C GLN A 115 18.36 4.72 -8.35
N PRO A 116 19.21 5.54 -9.01
CA PRO A 116 18.71 6.58 -9.90
C PRO A 116 17.82 5.96 -10.99
N ASP A 117 16.72 6.61 -11.31
CA ASP A 117 15.91 6.23 -12.46
C ASP A 117 16.53 6.80 -13.72
N GLU A 118 16.94 5.93 -14.63
CA GLU A 118 17.64 6.31 -15.88
C GLU A 118 16.78 7.19 -16.80
N ARG A 119 15.48 7.24 -16.59
CA ARG A 119 14.53 7.95 -17.46
C ARG A 119 14.07 9.30 -16.93
N SER A 120 14.45 9.62 -15.70
CA SER A 120 13.98 10.82 -15.02
C SER A 120 14.98 11.29 -13.95
N THR A 121 14.69 12.41 -13.30
CA THR A 121 15.46 12.90 -12.13
C THR A 121 15.00 12.25 -10.81
N SER A 122 14.23 11.18 -10.92
CA SER A 122 13.67 10.44 -9.79
C SER A 122 14.55 9.27 -9.37
N TRP A 123 14.13 8.61 -8.31
CA TRP A 123 14.82 7.43 -7.78
C TRP A 123 13.89 6.21 -7.81
N ARG A 124 14.46 5.06 -8.08
CA ARG A 124 13.77 3.78 -7.97
C ARG A 124 14.19 3.09 -6.68
N LEU A 125 13.21 2.89 -5.79
CA LEU A 125 13.36 2.10 -4.58
C LEU A 125 12.73 0.72 -4.82
N SER A 126 13.54 -0.33 -4.68
CA SER A 126 13.07 -1.72 -4.72
C SER A 126 13.09 -2.29 -3.31
N VAL A 127 11.98 -2.87 -2.88
CA VAL A 127 11.84 -3.47 -1.54
C VAL A 127 11.44 -4.92 -1.70
N THR A 128 12.19 -5.80 -1.05
CA THR A 128 11.85 -7.23 -0.93
C THR A 128 11.74 -7.58 0.54
N ALA A 129 10.67 -8.20 0.94
CA ALA A 129 10.44 -8.61 2.32
C ALA A 129 9.47 -9.80 2.41
N THR A 130 9.33 -10.35 3.61
CA THR A 130 8.23 -11.25 3.92
C THR A 130 6.93 -10.47 4.00
N ASP A 131 5.88 -10.95 3.34
CA ASP A 131 4.55 -10.34 3.43
C ASP A 131 4.03 -10.39 4.86
N ARG A 132 3.51 -9.26 5.33
CA ARG A 132 2.90 -9.13 6.65
C ARG A 132 1.84 -8.04 6.64
N PRO A 133 0.78 -8.20 7.43
CA PRO A 133 -0.23 -7.16 7.59
C PRO A 133 0.38 -5.80 7.94
N GLY A 134 -0.05 -4.75 7.27
CA GLY A 134 0.39 -3.39 7.53
C GLY A 134 1.75 -3.00 6.96
N LEU A 135 2.44 -3.87 6.21
CA LEU A 135 3.75 -3.56 5.64
C LEU A 135 3.70 -2.35 4.71
N LEU A 136 2.77 -2.34 3.76
CA LEU A 136 2.65 -1.24 2.81
C LEU A 136 2.21 0.07 3.49
N HIS A 137 1.32 -0.01 4.49
CA HIS A 137 0.96 1.14 5.31
C HIS A 137 2.17 1.71 6.08
N ALA A 138 3.01 0.84 6.63
CA ALA A 138 4.24 1.26 7.32
C ALA A 138 5.21 1.97 6.35
N LEU A 139 5.39 1.44 5.15
CA LEU A 139 6.23 2.08 4.10
C LEU A 139 5.64 3.44 3.68
N ALA A 140 4.34 3.51 3.46
CA ALA A 140 3.66 4.75 3.11
C ALA A 140 3.86 5.84 4.17
N ARG A 141 3.79 5.47 5.45
CA ARG A 141 4.07 6.39 6.56
C ARG A 141 5.51 6.88 6.58
N VAL A 142 6.47 6.02 6.29
CA VAL A 142 7.88 6.41 6.18
C VAL A 142 8.07 7.43 5.06
N PHE A 143 7.46 7.21 3.90
CA PHE A 143 7.52 8.17 2.80
C PHE A 143 6.94 9.53 3.21
N ALA A 144 5.79 9.55 3.85
CA ALA A 144 5.16 10.78 4.32
C ALA A 144 5.99 11.50 5.39
N GLN A 145 6.57 10.77 6.35
CA GLN A 145 7.42 11.33 7.41
C GLN A 145 8.71 11.97 6.87
N HIS A 146 9.24 11.45 5.79
CA HIS A 146 10.46 11.95 5.16
C HIS A 146 10.19 12.84 3.94
N GLU A 147 8.93 13.25 3.75
CA GLU A 147 8.52 14.12 2.63
C GLU A 147 8.94 13.55 1.27
N VAL A 148 8.97 12.23 1.15
CA VAL A 148 9.24 11.53 -0.10
C VAL A 148 7.98 11.54 -0.95
N ASN A 149 8.07 12.15 -2.12
CA ASN A 149 6.96 12.19 -3.06
C ASN A 149 6.91 10.90 -3.88
N LEU A 150 5.81 10.17 -3.78
CA LEU A 150 5.59 8.94 -4.53
C LEU A 150 4.98 9.26 -5.90
N LEU A 151 5.73 9.00 -6.96
CA LEU A 151 5.30 9.22 -8.34
C LEU A 151 4.63 8.01 -8.95
N MET A 152 5.14 6.82 -8.62
CA MET A 152 4.64 5.54 -9.10
C MET A 152 4.97 4.46 -8.09
N ALA A 153 4.09 3.49 -7.94
CA ALA A 153 4.38 2.26 -7.22
C ALA A 153 3.84 1.07 -7.98
N LYS A 154 4.58 -0.03 -7.92
CA LYS A 154 4.12 -1.35 -8.34
C LYS A 154 4.33 -2.29 -7.17
N ILE A 155 3.23 -2.76 -6.62
CA ILE A 155 3.20 -3.69 -5.50
C ILE A 155 2.91 -5.07 -6.04
N MET A 156 3.70 -6.05 -5.62
CA MET A 156 3.53 -7.43 -6.06
C MET A 156 3.74 -8.37 -4.87
N THR A 157 2.69 -9.10 -4.52
CA THR A 157 2.75 -10.15 -3.51
C THR A 157 2.80 -11.52 -4.18
N LEU A 158 3.85 -12.26 -3.89
CA LEU A 158 4.13 -13.58 -4.43
C LEU A 158 4.16 -14.60 -3.28
N GLY A 159 3.00 -15.14 -2.93
CA GLY A 159 2.86 -16.01 -1.76
C GLY A 159 3.12 -15.25 -0.46
N ASP A 160 4.20 -15.60 0.24
CA ASP A 160 4.65 -14.97 1.49
C ASP A 160 5.78 -13.95 1.28
N ARG A 161 6.08 -13.58 0.04
CA ARG A 161 7.10 -12.62 -0.34
C ARG A 161 6.47 -11.42 -1.05
N VAL A 162 6.91 -10.23 -0.72
CA VAL A 162 6.60 -9.02 -1.48
C VAL A 162 7.82 -8.56 -2.26
N GLU A 163 7.56 -8.07 -3.46
CA GLU A 163 8.54 -7.41 -4.33
C GLU A 163 7.92 -6.11 -4.81
N ASP A 164 8.24 -5.03 -4.12
CA ASP A 164 7.64 -3.73 -4.36
C ASP A 164 8.65 -2.80 -5.02
N VAL A 165 8.20 -2.05 -6.01
CA VAL A 165 8.99 -1.04 -6.69
C VAL A 165 8.30 0.31 -6.60
N PHE A 166 9.01 1.31 -6.11
CA PHE A 166 8.53 2.67 -5.97
C PHE A 166 9.41 3.61 -6.80
N ILE A 167 8.79 4.49 -7.56
CA ILE A 167 9.47 5.63 -8.17
C ILE A 167 9.15 6.84 -7.29
N VAL A 168 10.20 7.41 -6.75
CA VAL A 168 10.10 8.47 -5.74
C VAL A 168 10.93 9.68 -6.13
N ASP A 169 10.47 10.83 -5.66
CA ASP A 169 11.16 12.10 -5.80
C ASP A 169 11.17 12.81 -4.44
N GLY A 170 12.24 13.50 -4.13
CA GLY A 170 12.33 14.21 -2.86
C GLY A 170 13.73 14.77 -2.61
N SER A 171 13.77 15.95 -2.02
CA SER A 171 15.02 16.65 -1.67
C SER A 171 15.84 15.90 -0.61
N CYS A 172 15.20 15.07 0.22
CA CYS A 172 15.88 14.27 1.25
C CYS A 172 16.78 13.17 0.67
N LEU A 173 16.54 12.73 -0.57
CA LEU A 173 17.31 11.66 -1.19
C LEU A 173 18.69 12.11 -1.68
N LEU A 174 18.93 13.41 -1.72
CA LEU A 174 20.20 13.99 -2.19
C LEU A 174 21.30 14.04 -1.11
N TYR A 175 20.98 13.71 0.13
CA TYR A 175 21.92 13.84 1.28
C TYR A 175 22.49 12.51 1.81
N THR A 176 22.32 11.40 1.12
CA THR A 176 22.91 10.12 1.50
C THR A 176 24.13 9.74 0.64
N SER A 177 24.94 10.74 0.30
CA SER A 177 26.27 10.52 -0.28
C SER A 177 27.30 11.05 0.70
N ASP A 178 27.67 10.18 1.65
CA ASP A 178 29.04 10.10 2.20
C ASP A 178 29.24 8.78 2.94
#